data_5d0c1a3e58f424af2fe519341fb82665
#
_entry.id   5d0c1a3e58f424af2fe519341fb82665
#
_cell.length_a   1.000
_cell.length_b   1.000
_cell.length_c   1.000
_cell.angle_alpha   90.00
_cell.angle_beta   90.00
_cell.angle_gamma   90.00
#
_symmetry.space_group_name_H-M   'P 1'
#
loop_
_entity.id
_entity.type
_entity.pdbx_description
1 polymer ?
#
loop_
_entity_poly.entity_id
_entity_poly.type
_entity_poly.pdbx_seq_one_letter_code
_entity_poly.pdbx_strand_id
1 'polypeptide(L)'
;IDEIKARAIKAVKMEVSHGVQYIRTHADVTDPNLTALKALLELKEELKDIVTIQIVSFPQEGMYSYKDGDKLVEEGLKMGADCVGGIPHFEYCREFGEKSIHKVVELAVKYDKLIDVHCDESDDPMSRFVELLTALSIVEGIGPKTTASHTCSLGSVDNSYAFRMMKNFKKSGLNFISCPTENIYLQGRQDTYPKRRGLTRVK
;
A
#
# COMPACT_ATOMS: atom_id res chain seq x y z
N ILE A 1 16.81 4.62 -16.17
CA ILE A 1 15.84 5.71 -15.92
C ILE A 1 14.99 5.92 -17.17
N ASP A 2 15.57 6.21 -18.34
CA ASP A 2 14.85 6.56 -19.58
C ASP A 2 13.82 5.49 -20.01
N GLU A 3 14.18 4.21 -19.94
CA GLU A 3 13.28 3.11 -20.27
C GLU A 3 12.08 3.04 -19.30
N ILE A 4 12.31 3.25 -17.99
CA ILE A 4 11.26 3.29 -16.98
C ILE A 4 10.32 4.45 -17.26
N LYS A 5 10.86 5.64 -17.52
CA LYS A 5 10.08 6.83 -17.87
C LYS A 5 9.24 6.62 -19.14
N ALA A 6 9.83 6.04 -20.19
CA ALA A 6 9.11 5.79 -21.44
C ALA A 6 7.90 4.85 -21.26
N ARG A 7 8.05 3.79 -20.45
CA ARG A 7 6.94 2.89 -20.11
C ARG A 7 5.88 3.57 -19.24
N ALA A 8 6.31 4.32 -18.23
CA ALA A 8 5.41 5.05 -17.36
C ALA A 8 4.62 6.15 -18.10
N ILE A 9 5.27 6.90 -19.01
CA ILE A 9 4.58 7.89 -19.86
C ILE A 9 3.49 7.24 -20.70
N LYS A 10 3.76 6.05 -21.26
CA LYS A 10 2.74 5.32 -22.03
C LYS A 10 1.53 4.95 -21.17
N ALA A 11 1.75 4.46 -19.95
CA ALA A 11 0.68 4.15 -19.02
C ALA A 11 -0.09 5.41 -18.62
N VAL A 12 0.59 6.48 -18.22
CA VAL A 12 -0.04 7.75 -17.83
C VAL A 12 -0.88 8.32 -18.97
N LYS A 13 -0.38 8.31 -20.21
CA LYS A 13 -1.16 8.77 -21.37
C LYS A 13 -2.45 7.98 -21.58
N MET A 14 -2.41 6.67 -21.36
CA MET A 14 -3.58 5.81 -21.44
C MET A 14 -4.58 6.18 -20.35
N GLU A 15 -4.16 6.31 -19.10
CA GLU A 15 -5.01 6.69 -17.97
C GLU A 15 -5.65 8.08 -18.20
N VAL A 16 -4.85 9.07 -18.59
CA VAL A 16 -5.35 10.42 -18.87
C VAL A 16 -6.35 10.44 -20.02
N SER A 17 -6.15 9.61 -21.06
CA SER A 17 -7.10 9.48 -22.16
C SER A 17 -8.48 8.95 -21.74
N HIS A 18 -8.54 8.27 -20.59
CA HIS A 18 -9.78 7.80 -19.95
C HIS A 18 -10.31 8.77 -18.87
N GLY A 19 -9.73 9.97 -18.75
CA GLY A 19 -10.18 11.01 -17.84
C GLY A 19 -9.57 10.98 -16.44
N VAL A 20 -8.53 10.18 -16.22
CA VAL A 20 -7.81 10.12 -14.94
C VAL A 20 -7.00 11.40 -14.74
N GLN A 21 -7.21 12.10 -13.63
CA GLN A 21 -6.53 13.34 -13.26
C GLN A 21 -5.53 13.17 -12.10
N TYR A 22 -5.68 12.08 -11.32
CA TYR A 22 -4.87 11.80 -10.15
C TYR A 22 -4.40 10.35 -10.20
N ILE A 23 -3.10 10.13 -10.10
CA ILE A 23 -2.49 8.81 -10.10
C ILE A 23 -1.68 8.65 -8.81
N ARG A 24 -1.89 7.55 -8.09
CA ARG A 24 -0.97 7.11 -7.04
C ARG A 24 -0.24 5.87 -7.53
N THR A 25 1.08 5.93 -7.56
CA THR A 25 1.96 4.86 -8.05
C THR A 25 2.92 4.41 -6.97
N HIS A 26 3.25 3.11 -6.98
CA HIS A 26 4.17 2.49 -6.04
C HIS A 26 5.55 2.37 -6.69
N ALA A 27 6.54 3.07 -6.13
CA ALA A 27 7.94 2.95 -6.53
C ALA A 27 8.59 1.91 -5.64
N ASP A 28 8.93 0.75 -6.21
CA ASP A 28 9.68 -0.29 -5.50
C ASP A 28 11.06 0.26 -5.10
N VAL A 29 11.34 0.23 -3.80
CA VAL A 29 12.60 0.70 -3.20
C VAL A 29 13.51 -0.45 -2.76
N THR A 30 13.25 -1.69 -3.20
CA THR A 30 14.16 -2.82 -2.94
C THR A 30 15.46 -2.73 -3.74
N ASP A 31 15.48 -1.95 -4.85
CA ASP A 31 16.72 -1.56 -5.52
C ASP A 31 17.46 -0.50 -4.68
N PRO A 32 18.68 -0.80 -4.15
CA PRO A 32 19.45 0.15 -3.36
C PRO A 32 19.80 1.45 -4.09
N ASN A 33 19.78 1.45 -5.43
CA ASN A 33 19.99 2.64 -6.24
C ASN A 33 18.74 3.52 -6.34
N LEU A 34 17.58 3.03 -5.91
CA LEU A 34 16.27 3.71 -5.99
C LEU A 34 15.94 4.17 -7.42
N THR A 35 16.31 3.36 -8.41
CA THR A 35 16.24 3.73 -9.83
C THR A 35 14.81 4.04 -10.27
N ALA A 36 13.85 3.20 -9.86
CA ALA A 36 12.43 3.40 -10.18
C ALA A 36 11.89 4.68 -9.54
N LEU A 37 12.23 4.92 -8.27
CA LEU A 37 11.81 6.11 -7.55
C LEU A 37 12.34 7.39 -8.22
N LYS A 38 13.64 7.43 -8.56
CA LYS A 38 14.25 8.56 -9.27
C LYS A 38 13.53 8.86 -10.59
N ALA A 39 13.28 7.83 -11.38
CA ALA A 39 12.58 7.96 -12.65
C ALA A 39 11.16 8.53 -12.48
N LEU A 40 10.42 8.07 -11.46
CA LEU A 40 9.06 8.51 -11.19
C LEU A 40 9.01 9.93 -10.62
N LEU A 41 9.99 10.33 -9.80
CA LEU A 41 10.10 11.71 -9.30
C LEU A 41 10.36 12.70 -10.44
N GLU A 42 11.26 12.38 -11.39
CA GLU A 42 11.46 13.18 -12.59
C GLU A 42 10.17 13.26 -13.42
N LEU A 43 9.52 12.11 -13.65
CA LEU A 43 8.29 12.04 -14.42
C LEU A 43 7.15 12.88 -13.80
N LYS A 44 7.03 12.86 -12.48
CA LYS A 44 6.05 13.66 -11.73
C LYS A 44 6.19 15.14 -12.05
N GLU A 45 7.41 15.67 -12.09
CA GLU A 45 7.67 17.06 -12.45
C GLU A 45 7.39 17.34 -13.94
N GLU A 46 7.76 16.44 -14.83
CA GLU A 46 7.54 16.59 -16.28
C GLU A 46 6.04 16.61 -16.64
N LEU A 47 5.20 15.91 -15.89
CA LEU A 47 3.78 15.76 -16.18
C LEU A 47 2.85 16.57 -15.28
N LYS A 48 3.38 17.42 -14.41
CA LYS A 48 2.59 18.14 -13.39
C LYS A 48 1.46 19.03 -13.93
N ASP A 49 1.59 19.52 -15.16
CA ASP A 49 0.58 20.33 -15.83
C ASP A 49 -0.53 19.49 -16.50
N ILE A 50 -0.38 18.17 -16.53
CA ILE A 50 -1.28 17.23 -17.19
C ILE A 50 -2.02 16.37 -16.17
N VAL A 51 -1.31 15.87 -15.16
CA VAL A 51 -1.81 14.92 -14.19
C VAL A 51 -1.10 15.08 -12.85
N THR A 52 -1.83 14.93 -11.76
CA THR A 52 -1.23 14.89 -10.42
C THR A 52 -0.76 13.48 -10.09
N ILE A 53 0.54 13.31 -9.82
CA ILE A 53 1.12 12.01 -9.46
C ILE A 53 1.55 12.04 -7.99
N GLN A 54 1.05 11.09 -7.19
CA GLN A 54 1.57 10.76 -5.87
C GLN A 54 2.43 9.50 -5.96
N ILE A 55 3.59 9.52 -5.30
CA ILE A 55 4.54 8.41 -5.32
C ILE A 55 4.63 7.80 -3.93
N VAL A 56 4.44 6.51 -3.85
CA VAL A 56 4.61 5.71 -2.64
C VAL A 56 6.03 5.14 -2.62
N SER A 57 6.80 5.40 -1.58
CA SER A 57 8.06 4.69 -1.30
C SER A 57 7.71 3.30 -0.78
N PHE A 58 7.81 2.26 -1.64
CA PHE A 58 7.18 0.96 -1.44
C PHE A 58 8.19 -0.18 -1.35
N PRO A 59 8.22 -0.92 -0.21
CA PRO A 59 9.13 -2.06 -0.02
C PRO A 59 8.48 -3.35 -0.54
N GLN A 60 8.55 -3.61 -1.86
CA GLN A 60 7.87 -4.74 -2.53
C GLN A 60 8.18 -6.11 -1.92
N GLU A 61 9.41 -6.31 -1.43
CA GLU A 61 9.85 -7.58 -0.83
C GLU A 61 9.72 -7.60 0.71
N GLY A 62 8.94 -6.67 1.28
CA GLY A 62 8.89 -6.43 2.72
C GLY A 62 9.94 -5.42 3.19
N MET A 63 9.73 -4.86 4.37
CA MET A 63 10.60 -3.85 4.97
C MET A 63 11.73 -4.47 5.80
N TYR A 64 11.43 -5.57 6.51
CA TYR A 64 12.38 -6.28 7.36
C TYR A 64 12.79 -7.64 6.81
N SER A 65 12.09 -8.13 5.80
CA SER A 65 12.47 -9.32 5.02
C SER A 65 13.46 -8.99 3.90
N TYR A 66 13.81 -7.72 3.75
CA TYR A 66 14.78 -7.21 2.80
C TYR A 66 15.88 -6.42 3.52
N LYS A 67 17.14 -6.56 3.06
CA LYS A 67 18.27 -5.88 3.67
C LYS A 67 18.12 -4.35 3.58
N ASP A 68 18.19 -3.68 4.73
CA ASP A 68 18.08 -2.22 4.86
C ASP A 68 16.75 -1.64 4.32
N GLY A 69 15.69 -2.45 4.19
CA GLY A 69 14.43 -2.02 3.58
C GLY A 69 13.78 -0.84 4.29
N ASP A 70 13.84 -0.78 5.62
CA ASP A 70 13.35 0.35 6.41
C ASP A 70 14.10 1.66 6.11
N LYS A 71 15.42 1.58 5.90
CA LYS A 71 16.25 2.74 5.52
C LYS A 71 15.97 3.19 4.10
N LEU A 72 15.76 2.23 3.18
CA LEU A 72 15.45 2.54 1.78
C LEU A 72 14.07 3.22 1.65
N VAL A 73 13.08 2.76 2.42
CA VAL A 73 11.77 3.45 2.49
C VAL A 73 11.95 4.87 3.01
N GLU A 74 12.70 5.06 4.10
CA GLU A 74 12.95 6.40 4.67
C GLU A 74 13.71 7.30 3.70
N GLU A 75 14.71 6.77 2.97
CA GLU A 75 15.43 7.52 1.96
C GLU A 75 14.53 7.98 0.83
N GLY A 76 13.62 7.11 0.38
CA GLY A 76 12.61 7.47 -0.62
C GLY A 76 11.73 8.66 -0.20
N LEU A 77 11.38 8.74 1.08
CA LEU A 77 10.63 9.89 1.62
C LEU A 77 11.45 11.18 1.61
N LYS A 78 12.74 11.08 1.98
CA LYS A 78 13.69 12.23 1.94
C LYS A 78 13.89 12.73 0.51
N MET A 79 13.86 11.85 -0.47
CA MET A 79 13.97 12.21 -1.88
C MET A 79 12.70 12.87 -2.44
N GLY A 80 11.57 12.79 -1.78
CA GLY A 80 10.34 13.47 -2.18
C GLY A 80 9.13 12.58 -2.46
N ALA A 81 9.17 11.29 -2.09
CA ALA A 81 7.97 10.47 -2.12
C ALA A 81 6.86 11.05 -1.24
N ASP A 82 5.61 10.91 -1.68
CA ASP A 82 4.44 11.51 -1.03
C ASP A 82 3.86 10.61 0.07
N CYS A 83 4.05 9.29 -0.05
CA CYS A 83 3.45 8.30 0.81
C CYS A 83 4.50 7.32 1.34
N VAL A 84 4.30 6.87 2.56
CA VAL A 84 5.01 5.72 3.14
C VAL A 84 4.28 4.45 2.74
N GLY A 85 4.96 3.53 2.08
CA GLY A 85 4.46 2.22 1.71
C GLY A 85 4.75 1.14 2.74
N GLY A 86 4.04 0.02 2.63
CA GLY A 86 4.27 -1.18 3.40
C GLY A 86 3.51 -2.37 2.82
N ILE A 87 4.01 -3.58 3.11
CA ILE A 87 3.40 -4.84 2.70
C ILE A 87 3.60 -5.91 3.79
N PRO A 88 2.92 -5.76 4.94
CA PRO A 88 3.21 -6.53 6.15
C PRO A 88 3.01 -8.05 6.00
N HIS A 89 2.13 -8.48 5.11
CA HIS A 89 1.85 -9.91 4.88
C HIS A 89 2.92 -10.61 4.01
N PHE A 90 3.88 -9.86 3.45
CA PHE A 90 5.06 -10.39 2.76
C PHE A 90 6.28 -10.55 3.68
N GLU A 91 6.19 -10.05 4.90
CA GLU A 91 7.28 -10.23 5.86
C GLU A 91 7.44 -11.71 6.25
N TYR A 92 8.64 -12.13 6.65
CA TYR A 92 8.93 -13.53 7.00
C TYR A 92 8.08 -14.09 8.13
N CYS A 93 7.57 -13.25 9.03
CA CYS A 93 6.69 -13.64 10.11
C CYS A 93 5.78 -12.49 10.54
N ARG A 94 4.77 -12.82 11.36
CA ARG A 94 3.81 -11.85 11.88
C ARG A 94 4.48 -10.70 12.63
N GLU A 95 5.46 -11.00 13.46
CA GLU A 95 6.16 -10.00 14.27
C GLU A 95 6.91 -8.99 13.40
N PHE A 96 7.46 -9.42 12.27
CA PHE A 96 8.07 -8.51 11.29
C PHE A 96 7.01 -7.66 10.58
N GLY A 97 5.85 -8.25 10.25
CA GLY A 97 4.72 -7.51 9.70
C GLY A 97 4.20 -6.44 10.67
N GLU A 98 4.03 -6.77 11.94
CA GLU A 98 3.65 -5.82 12.97
C GLU A 98 4.70 -4.71 13.14
N LYS A 99 5.98 -5.07 13.16
CA LYS A 99 7.10 -4.13 13.22
C LYS A 99 7.11 -3.20 12.01
N SER A 100 6.81 -3.71 10.80
CA SER A 100 6.73 -2.89 9.58
C SER A 100 5.60 -1.88 9.66
N ILE A 101 4.44 -2.23 10.19
CA ILE A 101 3.32 -1.30 10.41
C ILE A 101 3.71 -0.20 11.40
N HIS A 102 4.36 -0.53 12.51
CA HIS A 102 4.86 0.49 13.44
C HIS A 102 5.83 1.45 12.75
N LYS A 103 6.74 0.93 11.92
CA LYS A 103 7.70 1.76 11.20
C LYS A 103 7.04 2.66 10.16
N VAL A 104 6.05 2.15 9.44
CA VAL A 104 5.25 2.95 8.49
C VAL A 104 4.62 4.15 9.19
N VAL A 105 3.96 3.93 10.33
CA VAL A 105 3.32 4.99 11.10
C VAL A 105 4.36 5.98 11.67
N GLU A 106 5.47 5.47 12.24
CA GLU A 106 6.59 6.30 12.73
C GLU A 106 7.08 7.25 11.64
N LEU A 107 7.37 6.72 10.44
CA LEU A 107 7.88 7.51 9.33
C LEU A 107 6.85 8.53 8.81
N ALA A 108 5.58 8.13 8.74
CA ALA A 108 4.52 9.04 8.31
C ALA A 108 4.35 10.23 9.26
N VAL A 109 4.37 10.00 10.57
CA VAL A 109 4.33 11.06 11.58
C VAL A 109 5.58 11.92 11.50
N LYS A 110 6.77 11.30 11.43
CA LYS A 110 8.07 12.00 11.40
C LYS A 110 8.20 12.96 10.21
N TYR A 111 7.74 12.55 9.03
CA TYR A 111 7.88 13.29 7.78
C TYR A 111 6.61 13.98 7.31
N ASP A 112 5.53 13.92 8.08
CA ASP A 112 4.19 14.43 7.73
C ASP A 112 3.69 13.89 6.38
N LYS A 113 3.81 12.59 6.14
CA LYS A 113 3.48 11.92 4.88
C LYS A 113 2.16 11.15 4.96
N LEU A 114 1.59 10.87 3.78
CA LEU A 114 0.49 9.92 3.64
C LEU A 114 0.99 8.49 3.87
N ILE A 115 0.07 7.58 4.17
CA ILE A 115 0.32 6.14 4.26
C ILE A 115 -0.49 5.43 3.18
N ASP A 116 0.14 4.48 2.48
CA ASP A 116 -0.51 3.54 1.60
C ASP A 116 0.11 2.15 1.77
N VAL A 117 -0.61 1.25 2.44
CA VAL A 117 -0.14 -0.10 2.76
C VAL A 117 -0.92 -1.11 1.94
N HIS A 118 -0.22 -1.99 1.20
CA HIS A 118 -0.80 -3.23 0.68
C HIS A 118 -1.09 -4.12 1.88
N CYS A 119 -2.29 -3.98 2.43
CA CYS A 119 -2.64 -4.52 3.74
C CYS A 119 -3.49 -5.78 3.57
N ASP A 120 -2.99 -6.91 4.12
CA ASP A 120 -3.75 -8.16 4.14
C ASP A 120 -4.26 -8.59 2.75
N GLU A 121 -3.43 -8.43 1.72
CA GLU A 121 -3.69 -8.90 0.36
C GLU A 121 -3.49 -10.41 0.26
N SER A 122 -4.27 -11.13 1.01
CA SER A 122 -4.22 -12.59 1.16
C SER A 122 -5.62 -13.13 1.45
N ASP A 123 -5.87 -14.38 1.07
CA ASP A 123 -7.09 -15.13 1.47
C ASP A 123 -7.01 -15.67 2.91
N ASP A 124 -5.86 -15.59 3.56
CA ASP A 124 -5.67 -16.04 4.93
C ASP A 124 -6.42 -15.15 5.93
N PRO A 125 -7.47 -15.67 6.62
CA PRO A 125 -8.22 -14.90 7.61
C PRO A 125 -7.38 -14.55 8.86
N MET A 126 -6.18 -15.11 9.00
CA MET A 126 -5.23 -14.78 10.06
C MET A 126 -4.33 -13.60 9.69
N SER A 127 -4.29 -13.17 8.43
CA SER A 127 -3.69 -11.89 8.05
C SER A 127 -4.60 -10.75 8.53
N ARG A 128 -4.17 -10.05 9.58
CA ARG A 128 -4.97 -9.05 10.31
C ARG A 128 -4.17 -7.78 10.63
N PHE A 129 -3.23 -7.43 9.76
CA PHE A 129 -2.40 -6.24 9.95
C PHE A 129 -3.20 -4.94 9.86
N VAL A 130 -4.33 -4.96 9.16
CA VAL A 130 -5.28 -3.82 9.13
C VAL A 130 -5.81 -3.47 10.52
N GLU A 131 -5.89 -4.43 11.44
CA GLU A 131 -6.30 -4.19 12.83
C GLU A 131 -5.27 -3.29 13.54
N LEU A 132 -3.98 -3.62 13.44
CA LEU A 132 -2.89 -2.84 14.03
C LEU A 132 -2.78 -1.46 13.37
N LEU A 133 -2.81 -1.40 12.03
CA LEU A 133 -2.78 -0.13 11.29
C LEU A 133 -3.92 0.80 11.72
N THR A 134 -5.12 0.25 11.89
CA THR A 134 -6.29 0.99 12.38
C THR A 134 -6.09 1.52 13.79
N ALA A 135 -5.58 0.67 14.70
CA ALA A 135 -5.35 1.05 16.09
C ALA A 135 -4.33 2.19 16.20
N LEU A 136 -3.21 2.08 15.50
CA LEU A 136 -2.19 3.12 15.48
C LEU A 136 -2.72 4.41 14.82
N SER A 137 -3.50 4.29 13.75
CA SER A 137 -4.13 5.45 13.11
C SER A 137 -5.08 6.21 14.04
N ILE A 138 -5.78 5.50 14.94
CA ILE A 138 -6.62 6.14 15.97
C ILE A 138 -5.75 6.84 17.01
N VAL A 139 -4.69 6.18 17.49
CA VAL A 139 -3.81 6.70 18.54
C VAL A 139 -3.08 7.96 18.07
N GLU A 140 -2.54 7.93 16.86
CA GLU A 140 -1.78 9.04 16.28
C GLU A 140 -2.68 10.11 15.60
N GLY A 141 -3.97 9.85 15.46
CA GLY A 141 -4.91 10.79 14.80
C GLY A 141 -4.67 10.95 13.30
N ILE A 142 -4.05 9.97 12.63
CA ILE A 142 -3.64 10.05 11.21
C ILE A 142 -4.54 9.26 10.26
N GLY A 143 -5.69 8.77 10.73
CA GLY A 143 -6.60 7.97 9.91
C GLY A 143 -6.94 8.58 8.54
N PRO A 144 -7.31 9.87 8.45
CA PRO A 144 -7.58 10.52 7.16
C PRO A 144 -6.40 10.54 6.19
N LYS A 145 -5.17 10.40 6.68
CA LYS A 145 -3.94 10.31 5.88
C LYS A 145 -3.52 8.87 5.58
N THR A 146 -4.24 7.88 6.10
CA THR A 146 -3.88 6.46 6.02
C THR A 146 -4.81 5.71 5.07
N THR A 147 -4.23 4.93 4.17
CA THR A 147 -4.93 4.06 3.24
C THR A 147 -4.49 2.60 3.46
N ALA A 148 -5.47 1.71 3.59
CA ALA A 148 -5.28 0.26 3.52
C ALA A 148 -5.76 -0.23 2.16
N SER A 149 -4.84 -0.66 1.31
CA SER A 149 -5.13 -1.17 -0.03
C SER A 149 -5.36 -2.68 0.02
N HIS A 150 -6.23 -3.19 -0.84
CA HIS A 150 -6.64 -4.59 -1.02
C HIS A 150 -7.50 -5.14 0.13
N THR A 151 -6.94 -5.36 1.30
CA THR A 151 -7.62 -5.95 2.50
C THR A 151 -8.44 -7.21 2.19
N CYS A 152 -7.93 -8.07 1.33
CA CYS A 152 -8.63 -9.27 0.82
C CYS A 152 -9.02 -10.23 1.94
N SER A 153 -8.20 -10.34 3.00
CA SER A 153 -8.47 -11.22 4.15
C SER A 153 -9.81 -10.92 4.83
N LEU A 154 -10.29 -9.66 4.76
CA LEU A 154 -11.61 -9.28 5.30
C LEU A 154 -12.76 -10.04 4.64
N GLY A 155 -12.59 -10.52 3.42
CA GLY A 155 -13.56 -11.39 2.74
C GLY A 155 -13.62 -12.80 3.33
N SER A 156 -12.59 -13.22 4.07
CA SER A 156 -12.40 -14.56 4.61
C SER A 156 -12.59 -14.66 6.12
N VAL A 157 -12.57 -13.54 6.85
CA VAL A 157 -12.75 -13.52 8.31
C VAL A 157 -14.20 -13.76 8.72
N ASP A 158 -14.41 -14.20 9.97
CA ASP A 158 -15.74 -14.35 10.53
C ASP A 158 -16.48 -13.01 10.71
N ASN A 159 -17.82 -13.12 10.81
CA ASN A 159 -18.68 -11.94 10.91
C ASN A 159 -18.48 -11.16 12.22
N SER A 160 -18.15 -11.82 13.31
CA SER A 160 -17.94 -11.17 14.62
C SER A 160 -16.72 -10.28 14.58
N TYR A 161 -15.61 -10.79 14.02
CA TYR A 161 -14.40 -10.01 13.81
C TYR A 161 -14.65 -8.82 12.87
N ALA A 162 -15.26 -9.09 11.70
CA ALA A 162 -15.55 -8.04 10.73
C ALA A 162 -16.41 -6.92 11.34
N PHE A 163 -17.48 -7.27 12.07
CA PHE A 163 -18.37 -6.30 12.72
C PHE A 163 -17.63 -5.41 13.73
N ARG A 164 -16.73 -6.01 14.53
CA ARG A 164 -15.88 -5.25 15.46
C ARG A 164 -14.95 -4.30 14.68
N MET A 165 -14.33 -4.79 13.62
CA MET A 165 -13.39 -3.99 12.84
C MET A 165 -14.05 -2.83 12.09
N MET A 166 -15.26 -3.01 11.54
CA MET A 166 -15.99 -1.92 10.87
C MET A 166 -16.24 -0.72 11.79
N LYS A 167 -16.49 -0.95 13.10
CA LYS A 167 -16.61 0.13 14.09
C LYS A 167 -15.28 0.88 14.27
N ASN A 168 -14.17 0.15 14.34
CA ASN A 168 -12.85 0.73 14.49
C ASN A 168 -12.43 1.49 13.22
N PHE A 169 -12.71 0.96 12.03
CA PHE A 169 -12.46 1.63 10.75
C PHE A 169 -13.20 2.98 10.69
N LYS A 170 -14.50 2.97 11.03
CA LYS A 170 -15.28 4.21 11.10
C LYS A 170 -14.70 5.22 12.10
N LYS A 171 -14.24 4.73 13.26
CA LYS A 171 -13.64 5.59 14.31
C LYS A 171 -12.31 6.17 13.86
N SER A 172 -11.49 5.40 13.14
CA SER A 172 -10.16 5.83 12.67
C SER A 172 -10.23 6.86 11.53
N GLY A 173 -11.26 6.81 10.71
CA GLY A 173 -11.32 7.57 9.47
C GLY A 173 -10.38 7.04 8.39
N LEU A 174 -9.97 5.78 8.49
CA LEU A 174 -9.08 5.10 7.54
C LEU A 174 -9.72 5.01 6.15
N ASN A 175 -8.93 5.19 5.11
CA ASN A 175 -9.34 5.01 3.73
C ASN A 175 -9.05 3.59 3.25
N PHE A 176 -9.88 3.08 2.33
CA PHE A 176 -9.70 1.75 1.72
C PHE A 176 -9.67 1.86 0.21
N ILE A 177 -8.80 1.06 -0.42
CA ILE A 177 -8.76 0.86 -1.87
C ILE A 177 -8.99 -0.62 -2.13
N SER A 178 -10.04 -0.93 -2.90
CA SER A 178 -10.30 -2.28 -3.39
C SER A 178 -9.87 -2.40 -4.84
N CYS A 179 -9.12 -3.45 -5.18
CA CYS A 179 -8.62 -3.74 -6.52
C CYS A 179 -9.21 -5.07 -7.04
N PRO A 180 -10.53 -5.14 -7.32
CA PRO A 180 -11.22 -6.41 -7.54
C PRO A 180 -10.70 -7.18 -8.76
N THR A 181 -10.37 -6.52 -9.85
CA THR A 181 -9.86 -7.18 -11.07
C THR A 181 -8.52 -7.87 -10.85
N GLU A 182 -7.64 -7.26 -10.09
CA GLU A 182 -6.36 -7.85 -9.71
C GLU A 182 -6.55 -8.99 -8.71
N ASN A 183 -7.26 -8.71 -7.62
CA ASN A 183 -7.38 -9.66 -6.52
C ASN A 183 -8.18 -10.91 -6.89
N ILE A 184 -9.19 -10.83 -7.75
CA ILE A 184 -9.87 -12.02 -8.31
C ILE A 184 -8.88 -12.91 -9.10
N TYR A 185 -7.91 -12.30 -9.78
CA TYR A 185 -6.89 -13.04 -10.53
C TYR A 185 -5.82 -13.63 -9.60
N LEU A 186 -5.35 -12.88 -8.61
CA LEU A 186 -4.24 -13.30 -7.74
C LEU A 186 -4.66 -14.29 -6.65
N GLN A 187 -5.82 -14.10 -6.04
CA GLN A 187 -6.23 -14.87 -4.86
C GLN A 187 -6.93 -16.20 -5.19
N GLY A 188 -7.04 -17.08 -4.20
CA GLY A 188 -7.70 -18.38 -4.31
C GLY A 188 -6.94 -19.41 -5.15
N ARG A 189 -5.69 -19.19 -5.50
CA ARG A 189 -4.90 -20.11 -6.36
C ARG A 189 -4.52 -21.40 -5.66
N GLN A 190 -4.28 -21.37 -4.37
CA GLN A 190 -3.92 -22.52 -3.54
C GLN A 190 -5.13 -23.20 -2.91
N ASP A 191 -6.33 -22.59 -2.99
CA ASP A 191 -7.53 -23.12 -2.38
C ASP A 191 -8.10 -24.30 -3.16
N THR A 192 -8.65 -25.26 -2.42
CA THR A 192 -9.59 -26.26 -2.93
C THR A 192 -10.97 -25.64 -3.10
N TYR A 193 -11.92 -26.35 -3.72
CA TYR A 193 -13.30 -25.86 -3.85
C TYR A 193 -14.05 -25.96 -2.51
N PRO A 194 -14.89 -24.94 -2.16
CA PRO A 194 -15.13 -23.69 -2.88
C PRO A 194 -13.97 -22.70 -2.70
N LYS A 195 -13.50 -22.13 -3.80
CA LYS A 195 -12.40 -21.15 -3.75
C LYS A 195 -12.85 -19.80 -3.19
N ARG A 196 -12.02 -19.20 -2.36
CA ARG A 196 -12.12 -17.80 -1.99
C ARG A 196 -11.79 -16.94 -3.21
N ARG A 197 -12.32 -15.73 -3.25
CA ARG A 197 -12.20 -14.87 -4.44
C ARG A 197 -11.32 -13.63 -4.22
N GLY A 198 -10.71 -13.51 -3.06
CA GLY A 198 -9.80 -12.40 -2.76
C GLY A 198 -10.46 -11.02 -2.72
N LEU A 199 -11.76 -10.96 -2.57
CA LEU A 199 -12.48 -9.68 -2.47
C LEU A 199 -12.63 -9.27 -1.02
N THR A 200 -12.25 -8.02 -0.74
CA THR A 200 -12.55 -7.41 0.56
C THR A 200 -14.06 -7.21 0.76
N ARG A 201 -14.47 -6.96 2.00
CA ARG A 201 -15.86 -6.60 2.31
C ARG A 201 -16.10 -5.13 1.99
N VAL A 202 -16.94 -4.88 0.98
CA VAL A 202 -17.30 -3.51 0.56
C VAL A 202 -18.66 -3.07 1.14
N LYS A 203 -19.40 -4.03 1.74
CA LYS A 203 -20.72 -3.79 2.39
C LYS A 203 -20.74 -4.39 3.77
#